data_d0b8dcbbd65297e54f5ca0ebc19d3d07
#
_entry.id   d0b8dcbbd65297e54f5ca0ebc19d3d07
#
_cell.length_a   1.000
_cell.length_b   1.000
_cell.length_c   1.000
_cell.angle_alpha   90.00
_cell.angle_beta   90.00
_cell.angle_gamma   90.00
#
_symmetry.space_group_name_H-M   'P 1'
#
loop_
_entity.id
_entity.type
_entity.pdbx_description
1 polymer ?
#
loop_
_entity_poly.entity_id
_entity_poly.type
_entity_poly.pdbx_seq_one_letter_code
_entity_poly.pdbx_strand_id
1 'polypeptide(L)' 'MEITLYSTHCPRCNVLEKKLQQKNISYEEINDVEIMKEKGYLTVPILEVDGKSMDFKAANDWINSQEESSIGD' A
#
# COMPACT_ATOMS: atom_id res chain seq x y z
N MET A 1 -11.97 -2.51 -6.70
CA MET A 1 -10.55 -2.12 -6.73
C MET A 1 -9.75 -3.04 -5.83
N GLU A 2 -8.75 -3.68 -6.39
CA GLU A 2 -7.90 -4.59 -5.61
C GLU A 2 -6.66 -3.88 -5.16
N ILE A 3 -6.44 -3.87 -3.85
CA ILE A 3 -5.29 -3.17 -3.28
C ILE A 3 -4.49 -4.16 -2.45
N THR A 4 -3.20 -4.26 -2.73
CA THR A 4 -2.30 -5.17 -2.04
C THR A 4 -1.08 -4.38 -1.56
N LEU A 5 -0.74 -4.53 -0.30
CA LEU A 5 0.44 -3.90 0.27
C LEU A 5 1.51 -4.97 0.52
N TYR A 6 2.66 -4.81 -0.10
CA TYR A 6 3.81 -5.68 0.12
C TYR A 6 4.69 -5.01 1.16
N SER A 7 4.83 -5.63 2.30
CA SER A 7 5.50 -4.98 3.42
C SER A 7 6.25 -5.99 4.26
N THR A 8 7.31 -5.53 4.92
CA THR A 8 8.06 -6.34 5.88
C THR A 8 7.98 -5.71 7.26
N HIS A 9 6.96 -4.91 7.50
CA HIS A 9 6.74 -4.18 8.75
C HIS A 9 7.86 -3.19 9.06
N CYS A 10 8.49 -2.65 8.01
CA CYS A 10 9.49 -1.59 8.20
C CYS A 10 8.78 -0.28 8.58
N PRO A 11 9.54 0.73 9.06
CA PRO A 11 8.89 1.98 9.45
C PRO A 11 8.06 2.63 8.35
N ARG A 12 8.56 2.62 7.13
CA ARG A 12 7.79 3.17 6.00
C ARG A 12 6.56 2.33 5.67
N CYS A 13 6.68 1.01 5.84
CA CYS A 13 5.54 0.13 5.65
C CYS A 13 4.45 0.47 6.64
N ASN A 14 4.82 0.71 7.89
CA ASN A 14 3.85 1.08 8.92
C ASN A 14 3.15 2.39 8.61
N VAL A 15 3.87 3.34 8.03
CA VAL A 15 3.27 4.61 7.63
C VAL A 15 2.17 4.41 6.62
N LEU A 16 2.42 3.58 5.59
CA LEU A 16 1.41 3.31 4.58
C LEU A 16 0.23 2.54 5.16
N GLU A 17 0.49 1.58 6.04
CA GLU A 17 -0.58 0.83 6.69
C GLU A 17 -1.50 1.75 7.46
N LYS A 18 -0.94 2.65 8.24
CA LYS A 18 -1.75 3.59 9.01
C LYS A 18 -2.57 4.51 8.11
N LYS A 19 -1.97 4.99 7.03
CA LYS A 19 -2.67 5.86 6.11
C LYS A 19 -3.84 5.15 5.45
N LEU A 20 -3.63 3.90 5.03
CA LEU A 20 -4.69 3.13 4.43
C LEU A 20 -5.84 2.92 5.41
N GLN A 21 -5.50 2.62 6.67
CA GLN A 21 -6.51 2.42 7.71
C GLN A 21 -7.26 3.72 8.00
N GLN A 22 -6.58 4.83 8.05
CA GLN A 22 -7.21 6.12 8.31
C GLN A 22 -8.18 6.52 7.21
N LYS A 23 -7.90 6.11 5.99
CA LYS A 23 -8.76 6.40 4.86
C LYS A 23 -9.85 5.35 4.67
N ASN A 24 -9.92 4.35 5.55
CA ASN A 24 -10.87 3.25 5.45
C ASN A 24 -10.72 2.47 4.13
N ILE A 25 -9.50 2.34 3.67
CA ILE A 25 -9.21 1.60 2.44
C ILE A 25 -8.91 0.16 2.81
N SER A 26 -9.67 -0.76 2.25
CA SER A 26 -9.41 -2.19 2.45
C SER A 26 -8.26 -2.63 1.58
N TYR A 27 -7.35 -3.41 2.15
CA TYR A 27 -6.21 -3.89 1.38
C TYR A 27 -5.77 -5.26 1.92
N GLU A 28 -5.06 -6.00 1.07
CA GLU A 28 -4.46 -7.26 1.46
C GLU A 28 -2.98 -7.00 1.73
N GLU A 29 -2.47 -7.60 2.80
CA GLU A 29 -1.05 -7.44 3.14
C GLU A 29 -0.30 -8.71 2.83
N ILE A 30 0.82 -8.60 2.12
CA ILE A 30 1.68 -9.73 1.81
C ILE A 30 3.05 -9.45 2.40
N ASN A 31 3.50 -10.37 3.27
CA ASN A 31 4.80 -10.25 3.91
C ASN A 31 5.83 -11.25 3.37
N ASP A 32 5.46 -12.02 2.36
CA ASP A 32 6.31 -13.08 1.85
C ASP A 32 7.38 -12.50 0.93
N VAL A 33 8.63 -12.55 1.38
CA VAL A 33 9.75 -12.00 0.62
C VAL A 33 9.95 -12.74 -0.69
N GLU A 34 9.65 -14.02 -0.73
CA GLU A 34 9.83 -14.79 -1.96
C GLU A 34 8.86 -14.33 -3.05
N ILE A 35 7.62 -14.02 -2.68
CA ILE A 35 6.67 -13.49 -3.64
C ILE A 35 7.16 -12.15 -4.16
N MET A 36 7.72 -11.31 -3.28
CA MET A 36 8.24 -10.02 -3.69
C MET A 36 9.40 -10.18 -4.68
N LYS A 37 10.27 -11.16 -4.43
CA LYS A 37 11.40 -11.43 -5.34
C LYS A 37 10.91 -11.90 -6.70
N GLU A 38 9.90 -12.75 -6.73
CA GLU A 38 9.33 -13.22 -7.99
C GLU A 38 8.75 -12.09 -8.80
N LYS A 39 8.18 -11.10 -8.14
CA LYS A 39 7.62 -9.94 -8.83
C LYS A 39 8.68 -8.90 -9.18
N GLY A 40 9.90 -9.10 -8.74
CA GLY A 40 10.96 -8.14 -9.02
C GLY A 40 10.97 -6.95 -8.08
N TYR A 41 10.30 -7.04 -6.96
CA TYR A 41 10.27 -5.94 -5.99
C TYR A 41 11.52 -6.00 -5.11
N LEU A 42 12.42 -5.05 -5.32
CA LEU A 42 13.69 -4.99 -4.60
C LEU A 42 13.62 -4.11 -3.36
N THR A 43 12.56 -3.34 -3.22
CA THR A 43 12.37 -2.47 -2.06
C THR A 43 10.95 -2.62 -1.54
N VAL A 44 10.75 -2.29 -0.28
CA VAL A 44 9.43 -2.24 0.33
C VAL A 44 9.31 -0.91 1.05
N PRO A 45 8.10 -0.39 1.24
CA PRO A 45 6.81 -0.99 0.86
C PRO A 45 6.49 -0.79 -0.62
N ILE A 46 5.70 -1.71 -1.17
CA ILE A 46 5.14 -1.55 -2.51
C ILE A 46 3.63 -1.68 -2.39
N LEU A 47 2.91 -0.73 -2.95
CA LEU A 47 1.46 -0.78 -2.97
C LEU A 47 1.00 -1.09 -4.39
N GLU A 48 0.19 -2.12 -4.53
CA GLU A 48 -0.34 -2.52 -5.83
C GLU A 48 -1.82 -2.21 -5.87
N VAL A 49 -2.24 -1.40 -6.83
CA VAL A 49 -3.65 -1.04 -6.99
C VAL A 49 -4.07 -1.47 -8.39
N ASP A 50 -4.97 -2.43 -8.45
CA ASP A 50 -5.46 -2.99 -9.72
C ASP A 50 -4.31 -3.40 -10.65
N GLY A 51 -3.28 -4.03 -10.07
CA GLY A 51 -2.15 -4.51 -10.84
C GLY A 51 -1.05 -3.48 -11.08
N LYS A 52 -1.24 -2.26 -10.62
CA LYS A 52 -0.25 -1.21 -10.81
C LYS A 52 0.57 -1.03 -9.55
N SER A 53 1.87 -1.24 -9.64
CA SER A 53 2.75 -1.16 -8.48
C SER A 53 3.24 0.27 -8.26
N MET A 54 3.35 0.64 -6.99
CA MET A 54 3.82 1.97 -6.60
C MET A 54 4.83 1.83 -5.46
N ASP A 55 5.91 2.61 -5.52
CA ASP A 55 6.86 2.65 -4.42
C ASP A 55 6.30 3.48 -3.26
N PHE A 56 7.11 3.69 -2.22
CA PHE A 56 6.63 4.42 -1.04
C PHE A 56 6.11 5.81 -1.40
N LYS A 57 6.88 6.56 -2.17
CA LYS A 57 6.51 7.93 -2.49
C LYS A 57 5.23 7.98 -3.32
N ALA A 58 5.16 7.17 -4.37
CA ALA A 58 3.98 7.15 -5.22
C ALA A 58 2.76 6.65 -4.46
N ALA A 59 2.95 5.63 -3.63
CA ALA A 59 1.85 5.10 -2.82
C ALA A 59 1.35 6.13 -1.83
N ASN A 60 2.26 6.84 -1.19
CA ASN A 60 1.89 7.89 -0.26
C ASN A 60 1.05 8.97 -0.94
N ASP A 61 1.49 9.40 -2.12
CA ASP A 61 0.74 10.41 -2.88
C ASP A 61 -0.62 9.87 -3.30
N TRP A 62 -0.68 8.61 -3.73
CA TRP A 62 -1.95 8.02 -4.14
C TRP A 62 -2.94 7.97 -2.97
N ILE A 63 -2.47 7.53 -1.80
CA ILE A 63 -3.34 7.43 -0.63
C ILE A 63 -3.83 8.82 -0.23
N ASN A 64 -2.94 9.81 -0.24
CA ASN A 64 -3.32 11.17 0.12
C ASN A 64 -4.36 11.76 -0.83
N SER A 65 -4.39 11.29 -2.07
CA SER A 65 -5.37 11.79 -3.04
C SER A 65 -6.72 11.11 -2.91
N GLN A 66 -6.83 10.03 -2.12
CA GLN A 66 -8.10 9.34 -1.93
C GLN A 66 -8.94 10.08 -0.90
N GLU A 67 -10.23 10.19 -1.17
CA GLU A 67 -11.14 10.80 -0.22
C GLU A 67 -11.66 9.75 0.73
N GLU A 68 -11.83 10.12 1.99
CA GLU A 68 -12.42 9.22 2.94
C GLU A 68 -13.90 9.15 2.67
N SER A 69 -14.41 7.95 2.58
CA SER A 69 -15.82 7.78 2.28
C SER A 69 -16.72 8.36 3.35
N SER A 70 -16.22 8.50 4.54
CA SER A 70 -17.01 9.03 5.63
C SER A 70 -17.19 10.51 5.55
N ILE A 71 -16.51 11.20 4.70
CA ILE A 71 -16.61 12.58 4.65
C ILE A 71 -17.84 13.03 4.15
N GLY A 72 -18.47 12.43 3.63
CA GLY A 72 -19.70 12.83 3.27
C GLY A 72 -19.96 14.21 3.47
N ASP A 73 -19.35 14.79 3.78
CA ASP A 73 -19.55 16.02 3.99
C ASP A 73 -19.14 16.79 3.50
#